data_b49742cbad69c93fc765b0f8304bad82
#
_entry.id   b49742cbad69c93fc765b0f8304bad82
#
_cell.length_a   1.000
_cell.length_b   1.000
_cell.length_c   1.000
_cell.angle_alpha   90.00
_cell.angle_beta   90.00
_cell.angle_gamma   90.00
#
_symmetry.space_group_name_H-M   'P 1'
#
loop_
_entity.id
_entity.type
_entity.pdbx_description
1 polymer ?
#
loop_
_entity_poly.entity_id
_entity_poly.type
_entity_poly.pdbx_seq_one_letter_code
_entity_poly.pdbx_strand_id
1 'polypeptide(L)'
;EEIVTKYGKPGEKQHMRCPVHLSIGQEAAAVGACTHLTRNDRIFSTHRCHAHYLAKGGDVRRMVLELHGKLGGCLDGRGGSMHLMDDSVGAVASVPIVSSSIPLAVGSALADKLDANQNVSFAFFGDASMEEGVFHESANFAAVQQLVGGHFI
;
A
#
# COMPACT_ATOMS: atom_id res chain seq x y z
N GLU A 1 12.83 -13.09 0.09
CA GLU A 1 13.53 -12.28 1.13
C GLU A 1 15.04 -12.39 1.06
N GLU A 2 15.64 -13.55 0.79
CA GLU A 2 17.10 -13.68 0.55
C GLU A 2 17.60 -12.79 -0.60
N ILE A 3 16.77 -12.49 -1.58
CA ILE A 3 17.10 -11.61 -2.70
C ILE A 3 17.31 -10.16 -2.25
N VAL A 4 16.62 -9.75 -1.21
CA VAL A 4 16.57 -8.37 -0.72
C VAL A 4 17.70 -8.07 0.27
N THR A 5 18.13 -9.04 1.04
CA THR A 5 19.19 -8.87 2.05
C THR A 5 20.61 -8.84 1.47
N LYS A 6 20.80 -9.24 0.22
CA LYS A 6 22.05 -9.03 -0.52
C LYS A 6 22.16 -7.61 -1.10
N TYR A 7 22.00 -6.61 -0.27
CA TYR A 7 22.57 -5.29 -0.58
C TYR A 7 24.08 -5.46 -0.63
N GLY A 8 24.58 -5.33 -1.85
CA GLY A 8 25.90 -5.75 -2.24
C GLY A 8 27.00 -5.35 -1.30
N LYS A 9 27.90 -6.27 -1.06
CA LYS A 9 29.21 -5.95 -0.54
C LYS A 9 29.84 -4.86 -1.41
N PRO A 10 30.65 -3.96 -0.85
CA PRO A 10 31.36 -2.96 -1.65
C PRO A 10 32.06 -3.63 -2.85
N GLY A 11 31.68 -3.24 -4.07
CA GLY A 11 32.21 -3.79 -5.31
C GLY A 11 31.31 -4.80 -6.06
N GLU A 12 30.20 -5.26 -5.48
CA GLU A 12 29.21 -6.07 -6.19
C GLU A 12 28.22 -5.18 -6.98
N LYS A 13 27.84 -5.63 -8.17
CA LYS A 13 26.86 -4.95 -9.02
C LYS A 13 25.48 -5.00 -8.34
N GLN A 14 24.98 -3.87 -7.91
CA GLN A 14 23.63 -3.79 -7.35
C GLN A 14 22.59 -4.12 -8.42
N HIS A 15 21.79 -5.16 -8.18
CA HIS A 15 20.68 -5.56 -9.04
C HIS A 15 19.40 -4.77 -8.75
N MET A 16 19.20 -4.32 -7.50
CA MET A 16 18.12 -3.42 -7.10
C MET A 16 18.70 -2.06 -6.73
N ARG A 17 18.14 -0.99 -7.30
CA ARG A 17 18.64 0.38 -7.10
C ARG A 17 17.75 1.22 -6.18
N CYS A 18 16.64 0.66 -5.73
CA CYS A 18 15.73 1.35 -4.79
C CYS A 18 16.00 0.93 -3.34
N PRO A 19 15.74 1.80 -2.37
CA PRO A 19 15.62 1.39 -0.98
C PRO A 19 14.53 0.34 -0.85
N VAL A 20 14.79 -0.72 -0.06
CA VAL A 20 13.83 -1.81 0.11
C VAL A 20 13.37 -1.86 1.55
N HIS A 21 12.05 -1.84 1.74
CA HIS A 21 11.40 -1.91 3.03
C HIS A 21 10.56 -3.18 3.11
N LEU A 22 11.04 -4.13 3.92
CA LEU A 22 10.39 -5.42 4.10
C LEU A 22 9.27 -5.35 5.14
N SER A 23 8.31 -6.25 5.00
CA SER A 23 7.17 -6.42 5.93
C SER A 23 7.39 -7.61 6.87
N ILE A 24 8.63 -7.97 7.17
CA ILE A 24 8.98 -9.10 8.04
C ILE A 24 8.38 -8.86 9.44
N GLY A 25 7.60 -9.83 9.91
CA GLY A 25 6.90 -9.76 11.21
C GLY A 25 5.59 -8.96 11.19
N GLN A 26 5.19 -8.42 10.02
CA GLN A 26 3.96 -7.63 9.84
C GLN A 26 2.94 -8.33 8.93
N GLU A 27 3.19 -9.57 8.54
CA GLU A 27 2.40 -10.31 7.56
C GLU A 27 0.97 -10.57 8.06
N ALA A 28 0.81 -10.81 9.37
CA ALA A 28 -0.49 -11.12 9.96
C ALA A 28 -1.49 -9.96 9.80
N ALA A 29 -1.06 -8.71 9.94
CA ALA A 29 -1.91 -7.54 9.74
C ALA A 29 -2.37 -7.43 8.27
N ALA A 30 -1.44 -7.61 7.33
CA ALA A 30 -1.75 -7.57 5.91
C ALA A 30 -2.72 -8.67 5.48
N VAL A 31 -2.44 -9.92 5.85
CA VAL A 31 -3.26 -11.08 5.50
C VAL A 31 -4.61 -11.01 6.19
N GLY A 32 -4.64 -10.71 7.50
CA GLY A 32 -5.87 -10.62 8.27
C GLY A 32 -6.85 -9.59 7.70
N ALA A 33 -6.36 -8.39 7.37
CA ALA A 33 -7.19 -7.36 6.76
C ALA A 33 -7.67 -7.76 5.36
N CYS A 34 -6.74 -8.17 4.48
CA CYS A 34 -7.07 -8.48 3.09
C CYS A 34 -7.97 -9.71 2.92
N THR A 35 -8.02 -10.63 3.89
CA THR A 35 -8.93 -11.79 3.88
C THR A 35 -10.41 -11.37 3.88
N HIS A 36 -10.72 -10.21 4.42
CA HIS A 36 -12.08 -9.67 4.48
C HIS A 36 -12.43 -8.72 3.34
N LEU A 37 -11.45 -8.38 2.49
CA LEU A 37 -11.65 -7.48 1.36
C LEU A 37 -11.93 -8.23 0.07
N THR A 38 -12.85 -7.70 -0.70
CA THR A 38 -13.15 -8.17 -2.06
C THR A 38 -12.18 -7.55 -3.08
N ARG A 39 -12.26 -7.98 -4.33
CA ARG A 39 -11.45 -7.41 -5.41
C ARG A 39 -11.77 -5.94 -5.71
N ASN A 40 -13.02 -5.52 -5.46
CA ASN A 40 -13.48 -4.15 -5.70
C ASN A 40 -13.10 -3.18 -4.57
N ASP A 41 -12.79 -3.72 -3.38
CA ASP A 41 -12.31 -2.92 -2.27
C ASP A 41 -10.90 -2.44 -2.56
N ARG A 42 -10.56 -1.27 -2.06
CA ARG A 42 -9.29 -0.60 -2.34
C ARG A 42 -8.41 -0.53 -1.10
N ILE A 43 -7.13 -0.79 -1.28
CA ILE A 43 -6.13 -0.58 -0.23
C ILE A 43 -5.18 0.56 -0.58
N PHE A 44 -4.82 1.30 0.45
CA PHE A 44 -3.83 2.37 0.44
C PHE A 44 -2.76 2.02 1.47
N SER A 45 -1.51 1.95 1.04
CA SER A 45 -0.42 1.38 1.83
C SER A 45 0.70 2.40 2.07
N THR A 46 1.64 2.01 2.90
CA THR A 46 2.84 2.76 3.24
C THR A 46 4.04 2.31 2.40
N HIS A 47 5.23 2.80 2.75
CA HIS A 47 6.51 2.35 2.18
C HIS A 47 6.81 0.85 2.41
N ARG A 48 6.18 0.19 3.41
CA ARG A 48 6.31 -1.25 3.68
C ARG A 48 5.16 -2.05 3.06
N CYS A 49 4.92 -1.86 1.78
CA CYS A 49 3.74 -2.32 1.09
C CYS A 49 3.80 -3.75 0.54
N HIS A 50 4.92 -4.47 0.66
CA HIS A 50 5.09 -5.77 0.02
C HIS A 50 4.02 -6.78 0.45
N ALA A 51 3.81 -6.93 1.78
CA ALA A 51 2.79 -7.84 2.29
C ALA A 51 1.38 -7.40 1.90
N HIS A 52 1.08 -6.10 1.95
CA HIS A 52 -0.22 -5.55 1.57
C HIS A 52 -0.54 -5.79 0.09
N TYR A 53 0.43 -5.51 -0.79
CA TYR A 53 0.31 -5.76 -2.23
C TYR A 53 0.04 -7.24 -2.53
N LEU A 54 0.83 -8.14 -1.93
CA LEU A 54 0.69 -9.58 -2.13
C LEU A 54 -0.60 -10.14 -1.54
N ALA A 55 -0.96 -9.74 -0.31
CA ALA A 55 -2.18 -10.18 0.35
C ALA A 55 -3.45 -9.73 -0.40
N LYS A 56 -3.40 -8.56 -1.05
CA LYS A 56 -4.50 -8.06 -1.88
C LYS A 56 -4.62 -8.79 -3.23
N GLY A 57 -3.64 -9.63 -3.58
CA GLY A 57 -3.64 -10.43 -4.81
C GLY A 57 -2.72 -9.90 -5.90
N GLY A 58 -1.80 -9.00 -5.58
CA GLY A 58 -0.77 -8.51 -6.50
C GLY A 58 0.17 -9.61 -6.98
N ASP A 59 0.60 -9.52 -8.22
CA ASP A 59 1.44 -10.53 -8.87
C ASP A 59 2.90 -10.46 -8.38
N VAL A 60 3.41 -11.58 -7.85
CA VAL A 60 4.78 -11.68 -7.31
C VAL A 60 5.83 -11.39 -8.38
N ARG A 61 5.63 -11.86 -9.62
CA ARG A 61 6.58 -11.64 -10.70
C ARG A 61 6.66 -10.16 -11.07
N ARG A 62 5.50 -9.48 -11.16
CA ARG A 62 5.45 -8.03 -11.43
C ARG A 62 6.12 -7.25 -10.30
N MET A 63 5.91 -7.65 -9.04
CA MET A 63 6.59 -7.06 -7.89
C MET A 63 8.11 -7.20 -8.00
N VAL A 64 8.63 -8.40 -8.28
CA VAL A 64 10.07 -8.64 -8.42
C VAL A 64 10.67 -7.84 -9.58
N LEU A 65 9.98 -7.78 -10.73
CA LEU A 65 10.41 -6.94 -11.86
C LEU A 65 10.49 -5.46 -11.47
N GLU A 66 9.50 -4.97 -10.70
CA GLU A 66 9.47 -3.60 -10.22
C GLU A 66 10.66 -3.27 -9.31
N LEU A 67 10.97 -4.15 -8.34
CA LEU A 67 12.13 -4.01 -7.46
C LEU A 67 13.46 -3.93 -8.22
N HIS A 68 13.52 -4.58 -9.37
CA HIS A 68 14.72 -4.59 -10.25
C HIS A 68 14.69 -3.47 -11.30
N GLY A 69 13.70 -2.59 -11.29
CA GLY A 69 13.56 -1.50 -12.26
C GLY A 69 13.37 -1.99 -13.70
N LYS A 70 12.60 -3.07 -13.90
CA LYS A 70 12.37 -3.71 -15.18
C LYS A 70 10.98 -3.38 -15.75
N LEU A 71 10.91 -3.33 -17.08
CA LEU A 71 9.64 -3.34 -17.81
C LEU A 71 8.85 -4.60 -17.46
N GLY A 72 7.53 -4.46 -17.37
CA GLY A 72 6.63 -5.52 -16.92
C GLY A 72 6.50 -5.62 -15.40
N GLY A 73 7.19 -4.78 -14.63
CA GLY A 73 6.88 -4.52 -13.23
C GLY A 73 5.49 -3.90 -13.06
N CYS A 74 4.98 -3.82 -11.85
CA CYS A 74 3.63 -3.25 -11.60
C CYS A 74 3.51 -1.77 -12.01
N LEU A 75 4.63 -1.04 -12.05
CA LEU A 75 4.77 0.34 -12.55
C LEU A 75 5.88 0.47 -13.61
N ASP A 76 6.14 -0.59 -14.34
CA ASP A 76 7.20 -0.64 -15.38
C ASP A 76 8.59 -0.22 -14.88
N GLY A 77 8.90 -0.58 -13.63
CA GLY A 77 10.19 -0.33 -13.00
C GLY A 77 10.41 1.10 -12.51
N ARG A 78 9.37 1.91 -12.40
CA ARG A 78 9.46 3.34 -12.00
C ARG A 78 9.22 3.56 -10.52
N GLY A 79 8.45 2.69 -9.86
CA GLY A 79 8.03 2.86 -8.46
C GLY A 79 9.01 2.27 -7.45
N GLY A 80 9.60 1.14 -7.76
CA GLY A 80 10.45 0.39 -6.83
C GLY A 80 9.68 -0.15 -5.63
N SER A 81 10.40 -0.43 -4.53
CA SER A 81 9.87 -1.11 -3.34
C SER A 81 8.72 -0.39 -2.63
N MET A 82 8.74 0.93 -2.61
CA MET A 82 7.82 1.74 -1.79
C MET A 82 6.53 2.16 -2.50
N HIS A 83 6.36 1.83 -3.78
CA HIS A 83 5.26 2.34 -4.60
C HIS A 83 4.54 1.23 -5.36
N LEU A 84 4.48 0.02 -4.79
CA LEU A 84 3.77 -1.09 -5.45
C LEU A 84 2.29 -0.77 -5.57
N MET A 85 1.76 -0.93 -6.79
CA MET A 85 0.36 -0.65 -7.13
C MET A 85 -0.14 -1.67 -8.14
N ASP A 86 -1.41 -2.04 -8.04
CA ASP A 86 -2.12 -2.83 -9.05
C ASP A 86 -3.62 -2.60 -8.91
N ASP A 87 -4.17 -1.71 -9.72
CA ASP A 87 -5.60 -1.36 -9.71
C ASP A 87 -6.49 -2.57 -10.01
N SER A 88 -5.97 -3.53 -10.78
CA SER A 88 -6.75 -4.71 -11.16
C SER A 88 -7.14 -5.60 -9.97
N VAL A 89 -6.44 -5.45 -8.84
CA VAL A 89 -6.73 -6.14 -7.59
C VAL A 89 -7.12 -5.18 -6.46
N GLY A 90 -7.23 -3.89 -6.72
CA GLY A 90 -7.55 -2.87 -5.72
C GLY A 90 -6.38 -2.44 -4.83
N ALA A 91 -5.14 -2.74 -5.19
CA ALA A 91 -3.94 -2.16 -4.56
C ALA A 91 -3.64 -0.80 -5.20
N VAL A 92 -4.37 0.25 -4.79
CA VAL A 92 -4.45 1.53 -5.52
C VAL A 92 -3.23 2.40 -5.33
N ALA A 93 -2.72 2.49 -4.11
CA ALA A 93 -1.56 3.34 -3.84
C ALA A 93 -0.71 2.80 -2.69
N SER A 94 0.62 2.87 -2.88
CA SER A 94 1.60 2.74 -1.80
C SER A 94 2.45 3.99 -1.78
N VAL A 95 2.45 4.71 -0.64
CA VAL A 95 3.10 6.01 -0.51
C VAL A 95 4.09 6.05 0.64
N PRO A 96 5.30 6.63 0.43
CA PRO A 96 6.34 6.67 1.44
C PRO A 96 6.17 7.82 2.44
N ILE A 97 5.33 8.80 2.13
CA ILE A 97 5.08 9.94 3.02
C ILE A 97 4.19 9.50 4.17
N VAL A 98 4.66 9.70 5.39
CA VAL A 98 3.94 9.31 6.61
C VAL A 98 2.52 9.88 6.59
N SER A 99 1.54 9.06 6.96
CA SER A 99 0.10 9.36 7.02
C SER A 99 -0.61 9.64 5.69
N SER A 100 0.09 9.77 4.56
CA SER A 100 -0.54 10.11 3.27
C SER A 100 -1.53 9.06 2.75
N SER A 101 -1.39 7.79 3.15
CA SER A 101 -2.35 6.73 2.79
C SER A 101 -3.76 7.01 3.32
N ILE A 102 -3.87 7.71 4.43
CA ILE A 102 -5.13 7.96 5.15
C ILE A 102 -6.06 8.91 4.37
N PRO A 103 -5.64 10.15 4.02
CA PRO A 103 -6.50 11.03 3.24
C PRO A 103 -6.79 10.50 1.84
N LEU A 104 -5.90 9.71 1.24
CA LEU A 104 -6.17 9.05 -0.04
C LEU A 104 -7.31 8.04 0.08
N ALA A 105 -7.30 7.21 1.13
CA ALA A 105 -8.39 6.27 1.40
C ALA A 105 -9.72 7.00 1.67
N VAL A 106 -9.68 8.08 2.43
CA VAL A 106 -10.86 8.90 2.71
C VAL A 106 -11.43 9.53 1.44
N GLY A 107 -10.57 10.04 0.55
CA GLY A 107 -10.99 10.55 -0.76
C GLY A 107 -11.63 9.48 -1.64
N SER A 108 -11.05 8.26 -1.64
CA SER A 108 -11.63 7.12 -2.34
C SER A 108 -12.99 6.70 -1.78
N ALA A 109 -13.13 6.66 -0.45
CA ALA A 109 -14.42 6.35 0.20
C ALA A 109 -15.48 7.43 -0.08
N LEU A 110 -15.08 8.69 -0.16
CA LEU A 110 -15.99 9.77 -0.56
C LEU A 110 -16.47 9.59 -2.00
N ALA A 111 -15.57 9.24 -2.92
CA ALA A 111 -15.93 8.98 -4.31
C ALA A 111 -16.93 7.82 -4.40
N ASP A 112 -16.68 6.69 -3.71
CA ASP A 112 -17.62 5.57 -3.66
C ASP A 112 -18.99 5.98 -3.11
N LYS A 113 -19.02 6.81 -2.07
CA LYS A 113 -20.29 7.35 -1.53
C LYS A 113 -21.05 8.19 -2.57
N LEU A 114 -20.36 9.06 -3.29
CA LEU A 114 -20.97 9.92 -4.32
C LEU A 114 -21.51 9.09 -5.51
N ASP A 115 -20.81 8.01 -5.85
CA ASP A 115 -21.18 7.09 -6.90
C ASP A 115 -22.17 6.00 -6.44
N ALA A 116 -22.63 6.05 -5.18
CA ALA A 116 -23.50 5.06 -4.54
C ALA A 116 -22.90 3.62 -4.57
N ASN A 117 -21.59 3.49 -4.59
CA ASN A 117 -20.87 2.22 -4.46
C ASN A 117 -20.79 1.78 -2.99
N GLN A 118 -20.65 0.47 -2.77
CA GLN A 118 -20.50 -0.12 -1.43
C GLN A 118 -19.08 -0.65 -1.18
N ASN A 119 -18.10 -0.20 -1.96
CA ASN A 119 -16.72 -0.65 -1.81
C ASN A 119 -16.08 -0.09 -0.54
N VAL A 120 -15.19 -0.86 0.04
CA VAL A 120 -14.39 -0.44 1.21
C VAL A 120 -13.07 0.17 0.74
N SER A 121 -12.72 1.33 1.28
CA SER A 121 -11.39 1.92 1.14
C SER A 121 -10.63 1.74 2.46
N PHE A 122 -9.53 0.99 2.41
CA PHE A 122 -8.78 0.56 3.59
C PHE A 122 -7.37 1.16 3.58
N ALA A 123 -6.99 1.85 4.66
CA ALA A 123 -5.65 2.43 4.80
C ALA A 123 -4.80 1.66 5.79
N PHE A 124 -3.62 1.22 5.36
CA PHE A 124 -2.55 0.75 6.24
C PHE A 124 -1.64 1.91 6.61
N PHE A 125 -1.28 2.02 7.88
CA PHE A 125 -0.36 3.05 8.36
C PHE A 125 0.41 2.57 9.60
N GLY A 126 1.50 3.26 9.95
CA GLY A 126 2.28 2.96 11.13
C GLY A 126 1.82 3.78 12.33
N ASP A 127 2.32 3.43 13.51
CA ASP A 127 2.05 4.09 14.79
C ASP A 127 2.32 5.60 14.76
N ALA A 128 3.43 6.02 14.17
CA ALA A 128 3.77 7.44 14.03
C ALA A 128 2.76 8.25 13.20
N SER A 129 1.97 7.59 12.36
CA SER A 129 0.94 8.28 11.57
C SER A 129 -0.19 8.83 12.42
N MET A 130 -0.42 8.28 13.62
CA MET A 130 -1.46 8.75 14.54
C MET A 130 -1.10 10.07 15.23
N GLU A 131 0.20 10.41 15.24
CA GLU A 131 0.70 11.68 15.77
C GLU A 131 0.59 12.85 14.78
N GLU A 132 0.28 12.53 13.52
CA GLU A 132 0.15 13.53 12.46
C GLU A 132 -1.25 14.16 12.45
N GLY A 133 -1.31 15.48 12.26
CA GLY A 133 -2.59 16.22 12.20
C GLY A 133 -3.55 15.68 11.15
N VAL A 134 -3.02 15.24 10.00
CA VAL A 134 -3.81 14.72 8.88
C VAL A 134 -4.58 13.43 9.24
N PHE A 135 -4.11 12.64 10.20
CA PHE A 135 -4.89 11.52 10.74
C PHE A 135 -6.19 12.00 11.36
N HIS A 136 -6.10 12.97 12.29
CA HIS A 136 -7.27 13.51 13.00
C HIS A 136 -8.22 14.25 12.07
N GLU A 137 -7.68 15.01 11.12
CA GLU A 137 -8.46 15.71 10.10
C GLU A 137 -9.22 14.73 9.20
N SER A 138 -8.55 13.69 8.73
CA SER A 138 -9.13 12.65 7.90
C SER A 138 -10.21 11.86 8.63
N ALA A 139 -9.97 11.48 9.89
CA ALA A 139 -10.91 10.75 10.71
C ALA A 139 -12.17 11.61 11.00
N ASN A 140 -11.97 12.88 11.33
CA ASN A 140 -13.08 13.83 11.53
C ASN A 140 -13.90 14.02 10.24
N PHE A 141 -13.23 14.21 9.11
CA PHE A 141 -13.90 14.35 7.82
C PHE A 141 -14.70 13.10 7.46
N ALA A 142 -14.11 11.91 7.63
CA ALA A 142 -14.80 10.65 7.38
C ALA A 142 -16.04 10.49 8.24
N ALA A 143 -15.96 10.84 9.54
CA ALA A 143 -17.09 10.79 10.47
C ALA A 143 -18.19 11.79 10.08
N VAL A 144 -17.84 13.05 9.81
CA VAL A 144 -18.80 14.10 9.41
C VAL A 144 -19.49 13.72 8.10
N GLN A 145 -18.75 13.18 7.16
CA GLN A 145 -19.28 12.71 5.87
C GLN A 145 -19.97 11.35 5.96
N GLN A 146 -19.98 10.68 7.12
CA GLN A 146 -20.56 9.34 7.29
C GLN A 146 -20.09 8.36 6.19
N LEU A 147 -18.77 8.30 5.98
CA LEU A 147 -18.19 7.43 4.95
C LEU A 147 -18.23 5.99 5.43
N VAL A 148 -18.77 5.11 4.59
CA VAL A 148 -18.75 3.66 4.82
C VAL A 148 -17.37 3.16 4.38
N GLY A 149 -16.63 2.49 5.30
CA GLY A 149 -15.37 1.84 4.95
C GLY A 149 -14.09 2.63 5.24
N GLY A 150 -14.14 3.74 5.94
CA GLY A 150 -12.93 4.33 6.54
C GLY A 150 -12.43 3.47 7.70
N HIS A 151 -12.02 2.22 7.43
CA HIS A 151 -11.40 1.36 8.44
C HIS A 151 -9.90 1.66 8.45
N PHE A 152 -9.45 2.20 9.57
CA PHE A 152 -8.04 2.52 9.81
C PHE A 152 -7.42 1.42 10.68
N ILE A 153 -6.38 0.78 10.20
CA ILE A 153 -5.53 -0.15 10.97
C ILE A 153 -4.05 0.17 10.70
#